data_e43a91f3b9e9f347d569d86c0043589a
#
_entry.id   e43a91f3b9e9f347d569d86c0043589a
#
_cell.length_a   1.000
_cell.length_b   1.000
_cell.length_c   1.000
_cell.angle_alpha   90.00
_cell.angle_beta   90.00
_cell.angle_gamma   90.00
#
_symmetry.space_group_name_H-M   'P 1'
#
loop_
_entity.id
_entity.type
_entity.pdbx_description
1 polymer ?
#
loop_
_entity_poly.entity_id
_entity_poly.type
_entity_poly.pdbx_seq_one_letter_code
_entity_poly.pdbx_strand_id
1 'polypeptide(L)'
;MVFSTIIFLLRFLPITLALYYLAPPKLKNTVLFLCSLVFYCWGEVRFFPVMLALILINYLCGLGLERMEDKPAARTALLLVALAGSLGMLFYFKYANFVLSSLNSLFGTQFAAIQGISTLPLGISFYTFQTLSYTIDVYRRDVKTEHNIIDFGAYVVMFPQLIAGPIVKYRDVSAQLHVYEHRYSLRQIEEGMTLFTFGLAKKVLLADAVGALWTDIIGIQNSPSTTYVGLGNASTALVWLGVIAYSLQLYFDFSGYSMMAIGMGKMLGFDFPQNFNYPYISRSITEFWRRWHMTLSGWFREYVYIPLGGNRKGLKRQIFNLFVVELLTGIWHGADWNFICWGLYYFILLAVEKLFLLKYLEKGKVWPHVYTLFL
;
A
#
# COMPACT_ATOMS: atom_id res chain seq x y z
N MET A 1 13.17 8.08 -7.06
CA MET A 1 14.31 7.13 -6.88
C MET A 1 13.72 5.76 -6.57
N VAL A 2 14.20 4.69 -7.23
CA VAL A 2 13.73 3.30 -6.99
C VAL A 2 14.79 2.54 -6.22
N PHE A 3 14.43 1.62 -5.33
CA PHE A 3 15.38 0.91 -4.44
C PHE A 3 16.42 0.05 -5.16
N SER A 4 16.12 -0.41 -6.37
CA SER A 4 17.06 -1.19 -7.20
C SER A 4 18.02 -0.35 -8.04
N THR A 5 17.93 0.99 -8.00
CA THR A 5 18.83 1.85 -8.78
C THR A 5 20.20 1.98 -8.14
N ILE A 6 21.24 2.05 -8.96
CA ILE A 6 22.64 2.23 -8.52
C ILE A 6 22.79 3.48 -7.62
N ILE A 7 22.10 4.57 -7.97
CA ILE A 7 22.13 5.82 -7.18
C ILE A 7 21.58 5.60 -5.79
N PHE A 8 20.48 4.84 -5.65
CA PHE A 8 19.92 4.50 -4.35
C PHE A 8 20.89 3.62 -3.55
N LEU A 9 21.38 2.54 -4.17
CA LEU A 9 22.21 1.52 -3.51
C LEU A 9 23.57 2.04 -3.07
N LEU A 10 24.24 2.83 -3.92
CA LEU A 10 25.63 3.24 -3.67
C LEU A 10 25.77 4.67 -3.10
N ARG A 11 24.71 5.48 -3.15
CA ARG A 11 24.78 6.85 -2.64
C ARG A 11 23.74 7.09 -1.54
N PHE A 12 22.45 7.04 -1.88
CA PHE A 12 21.42 7.44 -0.94
C PHE A 12 21.38 6.56 0.32
N LEU A 13 21.28 5.24 0.16
CA LEU A 13 21.16 4.32 1.28
C LEU A 13 22.39 4.33 2.20
N PRO A 14 23.65 4.23 1.72
CA PRO A 14 24.83 4.27 2.57
C PRO A 14 24.98 5.63 3.31
N ILE A 15 24.73 6.76 2.62
CA ILE A 15 24.83 8.09 3.24
C ILE A 15 23.75 8.22 4.31
N THR A 16 22.51 7.82 4.03
CA THR A 16 21.40 7.87 4.98
C THR A 16 21.68 7.03 6.23
N LEU A 17 22.15 5.78 6.06
CA LEU A 17 22.52 4.91 7.17
C LEU A 17 23.70 5.49 7.97
N ALA A 18 24.72 6.02 7.32
CA ALA A 18 25.86 6.66 7.99
C ALA A 18 25.39 7.86 8.84
N LEU A 19 24.60 8.76 8.25
CA LEU A 19 24.03 9.91 8.97
C LEU A 19 23.16 9.47 10.15
N TYR A 20 22.33 8.45 9.95
CA TYR A 20 21.44 7.93 10.97
C TYR A 20 22.19 7.26 12.14
N TYR A 21 23.24 6.46 11.85
CA TYR A 21 24.01 5.78 12.88
C TYR A 21 24.92 6.74 13.66
N LEU A 22 25.49 7.76 12.98
CA LEU A 22 26.33 8.79 13.59
C LEU A 22 25.51 9.83 14.38
N ALA A 23 24.21 9.96 14.10
CA ALA A 23 23.36 10.93 14.78
C ALA A 23 23.20 10.61 16.28
N PRO A 24 23.22 11.64 17.14
CA PRO A 24 22.85 11.49 18.54
C PRO A 24 21.46 10.82 18.68
N PRO A 25 21.23 10.01 19.72
CA PRO A 25 19.99 9.26 19.89
C PRO A 25 18.72 10.10 19.68
N LYS A 26 18.65 11.29 20.28
CA LYS A 26 17.51 12.22 20.19
C LYS A 26 17.28 12.83 18.80
N LEU A 27 18.28 12.81 17.93
CA LEU A 27 18.21 13.38 16.58
C LEU A 27 17.96 12.33 15.50
N LYS A 28 17.91 11.04 15.84
CA LYS A 28 17.73 9.96 14.86
C LYS A 28 16.45 10.11 14.03
N ASN A 29 15.32 10.45 14.67
CA ASN A 29 14.06 10.68 13.96
C ASN A 29 14.12 11.93 13.06
N THR A 30 14.82 12.99 13.50
CA THR A 30 15.04 14.19 12.68
C THR A 30 15.86 13.87 11.44
N VAL A 31 16.95 13.11 11.58
CA VAL A 31 17.77 12.66 10.45
C VAL A 31 16.95 11.79 9.50
N LEU A 32 16.19 10.83 10.05
CA LEU A 32 15.32 9.96 9.25
C LEU A 32 14.26 10.76 8.51
N PHE A 33 13.62 11.73 9.17
CA PHE A 33 12.65 12.64 8.57
C PHE A 33 13.26 13.43 7.40
N LEU A 34 14.39 14.08 7.62
CA LEU A 34 15.04 14.90 6.59
C LEU A 34 15.54 14.06 5.40
N CYS A 35 16.18 12.91 5.65
CA CYS A 35 16.60 12.01 4.58
C CYS A 35 15.39 11.47 3.77
N SER A 36 14.29 11.17 4.45
CA SER A 36 13.07 10.72 3.79
C SER A 36 12.42 11.82 2.94
N LEU A 37 12.45 13.07 3.39
CA LEU A 37 12.03 14.22 2.59
C LEU A 37 12.91 14.41 1.35
N VAL A 38 14.23 14.27 1.48
CA VAL A 38 15.15 14.29 0.33
C VAL A 38 14.79 13.16 -0.66
N PHE A 39 14.53 11.96 -0.16
CA PHE A 39 14.10 10.82 -1.00
C PHE A 39 12.81 11.11 -1.77
N TYR A 40 11.80 11.67 -1.09
CA TYR A 40 10.53 12.06 -1.71
C TYR A 40 10.73 13.14 -2.76
N CYS A 41 11.42 14.23 -2.40
CA CYS A 41 11.67 15.36 -3.31
C CYS A 41 12.53 14.99 -4.51
N TRP A 42 13.40 13.98 -4.40
CA TRP A 42 14.14 13.44 -5.55
C TRP A 42 13.22 12.84 -6.62
N GLY A 43 12.11 12.25 -6.19
CA GLY A 43 11.10 11.69 -7.10
C GLY A 43 10.06 12.69 -7.54
N GLU A 44 9.61 13.59 -6.63
CA GLU A 44 8.43 14.41 -6.87
C GLU A 44 8.40 15.66 -5.96
N VAL A 45 9.11 16.71 -6.36
CA VAL A 45 9.15 17.98 -5.60
C VAL A 45 7.79 18.71 -5.61
N ARG A 46 7.05 18.62 -6.72
CA ARG A 46 5.81 19.38 -6.94
C ARG A 46 4.76 19.15 -5.86
N PHE A 47 4.58 17.91 -5.42
CA PHE A 47 3.53 17.50 -4.49
C PHE A 47 4.01 17.37 -3.04
N PHE A 48 5.25 17.78 -2.76
CA PHE A 48 5.77 17.87 -1.40
C PHE A 48 4.85 18.66 -0.43
N PRO A 49 4.28 19.83 -0.82
CA PRO A 49 3.35 20.55 0.06
C PRO A 49 2.09 19.76 0.40
N VAL A 50 1.60 18.91 -0.51
CA VAL A 50 0.39 18.07 -0.29
C VAL A 50 0.66 17.06 0.81
N MET A 51 1.82 16.41 0.78
CA MET A 51 2.23 15.47 1.83
C MET A 51 2.36 16.16 3.19
N LEU A 52 3.00 17.33 3.25
CA LEU A 52 3.12 18.11 4.48
C LEU A 52 1.75 18.56 5.02
N ALA A 53 0.84 18.97 4.13
CA ALA A 53 -0.52 19.36 4.52
C ALA A 53 -1.26 18.18 5.17
N LEU A 54 -1.15 16.96 4.61
CA LEU A 54 -1.76 15.76 5.20
C LEU A 54 -1.17 15.40 6.56
N ILE A 55 0.15 15.50 6.71
CA ILE A 55 0.82 15.34 8.00
C ILE A 55 0.26 16.34 9.01
N LEU A 56 0.21 17.61 8.65
CA LEU A 56 -0.24 18.68 9.54
C LEU A 56 -1.71 18.52 9.95
N ILE A 57 -2.61 18.23 8.99
CA ILE A 57 -4.03 18.00 9.28
C ILE A 57 -4.22 16.88 10.30
N ASN A 58 -3.61 15.72 10.05
CA ASN A 58 -3.79 14.55 10.92
C ASN A 58 -3.10 14.73 12.29
N TYR A 59 -1.94 15.38 12.32
CA TYR A 59 -1.25 15.73 13.56
C TYR A 59 -2.09 16.66 14.44
N LEU A 60 -2.60 17.76 13.87
CA LEU A 60 -3.44 18.72 14.59
C LEU A 60 -4.78 18.12 15.04
N CYS A 61 -5.38 17.27 14.19
CA CYS A 61 -6.58 16.51 14.58
C CYS A 61 -6.28 15.56 15.74
N GLY A 62 -5.12 14.88 15.73
CA GLY A 62 -4.68 14.03 16.84
C GLY A 62 -4.58 14.79 18.15
N LEU A 63 -3.88 15.93 18.16
CA LEU A 63 -3.78 16.81 19.35
C LEU A 63 -5.17 17.33 19.80
N GLY A 64 -6.03 17.66 18.84
CA GLY A 64 -7.41 18.10 19.14
C GLY A 64 -8.25 17.00 19.75
N LEU A 65 -8.11 15.75 19.28
CA LEU A 65 -8.82 14.59 19.82
C LEU A 65 -8.48 14.32 21.29
N GLU A 66 -7.24 14.53 21.69
CA GLU A 66 -6.80 14.42 23.07
C GLU A 66 -7.37 15.57 23.92
N ARG A 67 -7.22 16.83 23.46
CA ARG A 67 -7.73 18.00 24.18
C ARG A 67 -9.24 18.02 24.38
N MET A 68 -9.97 17.34 23.49
CA MET A 68 -11.43 17.25 23.52
C MET A 68 -11.92 15.90 24.07
N GLU A 69 -11.14 15.26 24.96
CA GLU A 69 -11.44 13.90 25.45
C GLU A 69 -12.83 13.74 26.02
N ASP A 70 -13.31 14.74 26.75
CA ASP A 70 -14.63 14.76 27.41
C ASP A 70 -15.78 15.25 26.49
N LYS A 71 -15.50 15.60 25.23
CA LYS A 71 -16.48 16.18 24.29
C LYS A 71 -16.71 15.26 23.07
N PRO A 72 -17.59 14.25 23.17
CA PRO A 72 -17.78 13.26 22.10
C PRO A 72 -18.11 13.87 20.73
N ALA A 73 -18.97 14.89 20.68
CA ALA A 73 -19.34 15.56 19.44
C ALA A 73 -18.14 16.26 18.78
N ALA A 74 -17.31 16.96 19.57
CA ALA A 74 -16.11 17.61 19.08
C ALA A 74 -15.07 16.59 18.57
N ARG A 75 -14.90 15.46 19.27
CA ARG A 75 -14.04 14.36 18.80
C ARG A 75 -14.49 13.80 17.45
N THR A 76 -15.81 13.57 17.32
CA THR A 76 -16.38 13.10 16.04
C THR A 76 -16.18 14.14 14.93
N ALA A 77 -16.39 15.43 15.21
CA ALA A 77 -16.14 16.50 14.24
C ALA A 77 -14.69 16.53 13.78
N LEU A 78 -13.71 16.42 14.71
CA LEU A 78 -12.28 16.37 14.37
C LEU A 78 -11.92 15.14 13.53
N LEU A 79 -12.48 13.98 13.85
CA LEU A 79 -12.31 12.78 13.01
C LEU A 79 -12.84 13.02 11.60
N LEU A 80 -14.04 13.60 11.47
CA LEU A 80 -14.63 13.91 10.16
C LEU A 80 -13.79 14.92 9.37
N VAL A 81 -13.18 15.92 10.03
CA VAL A 81 -12.26 16.87 9.41
C VAL A 81 -11.02 16.14 8.87
N ALA A 82 -10.42 15.25 9.66
CA ALA A 82 -9.27 14.47 9.22
C ALA A 82 -9.62 13.55 8.03
N LEU A 83 -10.76 12.86 8.12
CA LEU A 83 -11.27 12.01 7.02
C LEU A 83 -11.54 12.83 5.76
N ALA A 84 -12.27 13.93 5.88
CA ALA A 84 -12.62 14.79 4.75
C ALA A 84 -11.38 15.41 4.11
N GLY A 85 -10.43 15.90 4.91
CA GLY A 85 -9.17 16.47 4.42
C GLY A 85 -8.31 15.44 3.69
N SER A 86 -8.12 14.27 4.31
CA SER A 86 -7.25 13.23 3.76
C SER A 86 -7.87 12.54 2.54
N LEU A 87 -9.13 12.11 2.63
CA LEU A 87 -9.83 11.48 1.51
C LEU A 87 -10.18 12.50 0.42
N GLY A 88 -10.45 13.76 0.78
CA GLY A 88 -10.68 14.84 -0.18
C GLY A 88 -9.45 15.13 -1.04
N MET A 89 -8.25 15.18 -0.44
CA MET A 89 -7.00 15.32 -1.19
C MET A 89 -6.75 14.10 -2.08
N LEU A 90 -6.94 12.88 -1.55
CA LEU A 90 -6.82 11.66 -2.34
C LEU A 90 -7.82 11.66 -3.52
N PHE A 91 -9.07 12.04 -3.27
CA PHE A 91 -10.09 12.14 -4.30
C PHE A 91 -9.71 13.16 -5.38
N TYR A 92 -9.31 14.36 -4.98
CA TYR A 92 -8.94 15.42 -5.90
C TYR A 92 -7.80 15.02 -6.84
N PHE A 93 -6.71 14.48 -6.30
CA PHE A 93 -5.54 14.13 -7.11
C PHE A 93 -5.70 12.82 -7.89
N LYS A 94 -6.44 11.85 -7.38
CA LYS A 94 -6.53 10.52 -7.99
C LYS A 94 -7.81 10.31 -8.79
N TYR A 95 -8.96 10.80 -8.33
CA TYR A 95 -10.26 10.41 -8.88
C TYR A 95 -11.01 11.52 -9.59
N ALA A 96 -10.70 12.79 -9.37
CA ALA A 96 -11.49 13.89 -9.91
C ALA A 96 -11.63 13.83 -11.44
N ASN A 97 -10.52 13.67 -12.17
CA ASN A 97 -10.56 13.58 -13.64
C ASN A 97 -11.23 12.29 -14.14
N PHE A 98 -11.10 11.19 -13.43
CA PHE A 98 -11.81 9.93 -13.74
C PHE A 98 -13.34 10.12 -13.61
N VAL A 99 -13.79 10.77 -12.53
CA VAL A 99 -15.22 11.07 -12.35
C VAL A 99 -15.74 12.00 -13.44
N LEU A 100 -15.01 13.08 -13.74
CA LEU A 100 -15.40 14.01 -14.81
C LEU A 100 -15.47 13.32 -16.17
N SER A 101 -14.49 12.51 -16.53
CA SER A 101 -14.51 11.75 -17.79
C SER A 101 -15.64 10.72 -17.84
N SER A 102 -15.93 10.06 -16.72
CA SER A 102 -17.06 9.12 -16.63
C SER A 102 -18.42 9.81 -16.75
N LEU A 103 -18.59 10.99 -16.13
CA LEU A 103 -19.81 11.80 -16.30
C LEU A 103 -19.98 12.27 -17.75
N ASN A 104 -18.90 12.70 -18.39
CA ASN A 104 -18.93 13.10 -19.79
C ASN A 104 -19.37 11.93 -20.69
N SER A 105 -18.83 10.74 -20.44
CA SER A 105 -19.17 9.53 -21.21
C SER A 105 -20.61 9.06 -20.98
N LEU A 106 -21.11 9.12 -19.73
CA LEU A 106 -22.43 8.59 -19.36
C LEU A 106 -23.57 9.57 -19.72
N PHE A 107 -23.35 10.85 -19.55
CA PHE A 107 -24.40 11.88 -19.68
C PHE A 107 -24.21 12.82 -20.87
N GLY A 108 -23.16 12.63 -21.68
CA GLY A 108 -22.87 13.51 -22.82
C GLY A 108 -22.46 14.94 -22.40
N THR A 109 -22.01 15.13 -21.15
CA THR A 109 -21.53 16.40 -20.64
C THR A 109 -20.14 16.72 -21.20
N GLN A 110 -19.71 17.99 -21.11
CA GLN A 110 -18.40 18.43 -21.59
C GLN A 110 -17.59 19.11 -20.48
N PHE A 111 -17.51 18.48 -19.30
CA PHE A 111 -16.66 18.99 -18.23
C PHE A 111 -15.20 18.94 -18.66
N ALA A 112 -14.49 20.06 -18.51
CA ALA A 112 -13.06 20.12 -18.77
C ALA A 112 -12.29 19.35 -17.71
N ALA A 113 -11.24 18.63 -18.13
CA ALA A 113 -10.31 18.00 -17.22
C ALA A 113 -9.58 19.06 -16.37
N ILE A 114 -9.42 18.77 -15.08
CA ILE A 114 -8.70 19.66 -14.16
C ILE A 114 -7.23 19.65 -14.57
N GLN A 115 -6.74 20.81 -14.94
CA GLN A 115 -5.34 21.01 -15.32
C GLN A 115 -4.42 20.89 -14.08
N GLY A 116 -3.23 20.33 -14.30
CA GLY A 116 -2.24 20.26 -13.21
C GLY A 116 -2.33 19.04 -12.27
N ILE A 117 -3.34 18.18 -12.41
CA ILE A 117 -3.45 16.88 -11.69
C ILE A 117 -3.31 15.68 -12.64
N SER A 118 -2.63 15.87 -13.77
CA SER A 118 -2.35 14.80 -14.74
C SER A 118 -1.39 13.74 -14.17
N THR A 119 -0.59 14.10 -13.19
CA THR A 119 0.32 13.19 -12.48
C THR A 119 -0.13 13.02 -11.03
N LEU A 120 -0.21 11.75 -10.59
CA LEU A 120 -0.58 11.42 -9.22
C LEU A 120 0.60 11.69 -8.26
N PRO A 121 0.39 12.39 -7.12
CA PRO A 121 1.42 12.53 -6.11
C PRO A 121 1.95 11.17 -5.66
N LEU A 122 3.27 11.00 -5.72
CA LEU A 122 3.93 9.74 -5.38
C LEU A 122 3.55 9.30 -3.95
N GLY A 123 3.05 8.07 -3.81
CA GLY A 123 2.71 7.49 -2.51
C GLY A 123 1.45 8.06 -1.83
N ILE A 124 0.65 8.95 -2.47
CA ILE A 124 -0.52 9.59 -1.82
C ILE A 124 -1.48 8.57 -1.21
N SER A 125 -1.73 7.46 -1.85
CA SER A 125 -2.61 6.41 -1.32
C SER A 125 -2.05 5.77 -0.05
N PHE A 126 -0.72 5.60 0.03
CA PHE A 126 -0.05 4.98 1.18
C PHE A 126 -0.02 5.93 2.39
N TYR A 127 0.50 7.15 2.22
CA TYR A 127 0.57 8.06 3.35
C TYR A 127 -0.82 8.58 3.80
N THR A 128 -1.82 8.59 2.91
CA THR A 128 -3.21 8.82 3.32
C THR A 128 -3.70 7.72 4.27
N PHE A 129 -3.48 6.46 3.94
CA PHE A 129 -3.87 5.34 4.80
C PHE A 129 -3.11 5.31 6.13
N GLN A 130 -1.82 5.67 6.12
CA GLN A 130 -1.01 5.78 7.32
C GLN A 130 -1.52 6.88 8.25
N THR A 131 -1.72 8.09 7.73
CA THR A 131 -2.20 9.22 8.54
C THR A 131 -3.62 9.00 9.05
N LEU A 132 -4.51 8.43 8.23
CA LEU A 132 -5.87 8.09 8.66
C LEU A 132 -5.87 7.00 9.73
N SER A 133 -5.03 5.96 9.60
CA SER A 133 -4.94 4.92 10.64
C SER A 133 -4.55 5.53 12.00
N TYR A 134 -3.57 6.44 12.02
CA TYR A 134 -3.21 7.16 13.24
C TYR A 134 -4.40 7.93 13.84
N THR A 135 -5.06 8.77 13.06
CA THR A 135 -6.14 9.60 13.57
C THR A 135 -7.33 8.76 14.06
N ILE A 136 -7.67 7.67 13.34
CA ILE A 136 -8.71 6.74 13.75
C ILE A 136 -8.33 6.00 15.04
N ASP A 137 -7.08 5.54 15.17
CA ASP A 137 -6.60 4.82 16.34
C ASP A 137 -6.53 5.74 17.58
N VAL A 138 -6.15 7.02 17.43
CA VAL A 138 -6.25 8.03 18.50
C VAL A 138 -7.71 8.28 18.88
N TYR A 139 -8.61 8.40 17.90
CA TYR A 139 -10.05 8.55 18.18
C TYR A 139 -10.61 7.35 18.94
N ARG A 140 -10.20 6.12 18.61
CA ARG A 140 -10.57 4.89 19.31
C ARG A 140 -9.90 4.70 20.67
N ARG A 141 -8.88 5.49 20.96
CA ARG A 141 -7.99 5.36 22.14
C ARG A 141 -7.13 4.09 22.08
N ASP A 142 -6.87 3.56 20.90
CA ASP A 142 -6.01 2.40 20.69
C ASP A 142 -4.52 2.79 20.74
N VAL A 143 -4.19 4.06 20.48
CA VAL A 143 -2.83 4.63 20.59
C VAL A 143 -2.87 5.98 21.30
N LYS A 144 -1.73 6.34 21.92
CA LYS A 144 -1.52 7.66 22.49
C LYS A 144 -1.27 8.68 21.38
N THR A 145 -1.66 9.93 21.64
CA THR A 145 -1.40 11.04 20.74
C THR A 145 0.09 11.32 20.64
N GLU A 146 0.59 11.53 19.44
CA GLU A 146 1.95 11.97 19.21
C GLU A 146 2.07 13.49 19.39
N HIS A 147 2.99 13.92 20.26
CA HIS A 147 3.19 15.34 20.58
C HIS A 147 4.36 15.95 19.80
N ASN A 148 5.21 15.13 19.19
CA ASN A 148 6.34 15.58 18.41
C ASN A 148 6.04 15.48 16.92
N ILE A 149 5.87 16.61 16.25
CA ILE A 149 5.57 16.65 14.80
C ILE A 149 6.69 16.04 13.97
N ILE A 150 7.95 16.07 14.44
CA ILE A 150 9.07 15.45 13.74
C ILE A 150 8.96 13.93 13.80
N ASP A 151 8.58 13.36 14.94
CA ASP A 151 8.41 11.92 15.11
C ASP A 151 7.21 11.42 14.29
N PHE A 152 6.10 12.17 14.32
CA PHE A 152 4.95 11.88 13.47
C PHE A 152 5.27 12.00 11.97
N GLY A 153 5.96 13.09 11.60
CA GLY A 153 6.43 13.30 10.23
C GLY A 153 7.40 12.20 9.79
N ALA A 154 8.37 11.83 10.62
CA ALA A 154 9.30 10.73 10.35
C ALA A 154 8.56 9.40 10.09
N TYR A 155 7.52 9.09 10.87
CA TYR A 155 6.67 7.94 10.64
C TYR A 155 6.00 7.98 9.27
N VAL A 156 5.37 9.09 8.91
CA VAL A 156 4.59 9.20 7.67
C VAL A 156 5.47 9.15 6.42
N VAL A 157 6.59 9.90 6.42
CA VAL A 157 7.46 10.01 5.23
C VAL A 157 8.56 8.97 5.16
N MET A 158 8.67 8.07 6.12
CA MET A 158 9.77 7.10 6.21
C MET A 158 10.00 6.39 4.87
N PHE A 159 11.16 6.65 4.25
CA PHE A 159 11.44 6.28 2.86
C PHE A 159 11.27 4.79 2.53
N PRO A 160 11.54 3.83 3.44
CA PRO A 160 11.35 2.41 3.12
C PRO A 160 9.89 2.04 2.82
N GLN A 161 8.92 2.70 3.47
CA GLN A 161 7.50 2.36 3.35
C GLN A 161 6.70 3.29 2.41
N LEU A 162 7.27 4.45 2.04
CA LEU A 162 6.53 5.58 1.47
C LEU A 162 5.89 5.31 0.12
N ILE A 163 6.54 4.53 -0.76
CA ILE A 163 6.11 4.39 -2.17
C ILE A 163 5.30 3.11 -2.41
N ALA A 164 5.81 1.94 -2.03
CA ALA A 164 5.21 0.63 -2.29
C ALA A 164 5.58 -0.41 -1.23
N GLY A 165 6.01 0.02 -0.05
CA GLY A 165 6.29 -0.84 1.09
C GLY A 165 5.02 -1.43 1.72
N PRO A 166 5.13 -2.17 2.82
CA PRO A 166 3.97 -2.53 3.63
C PRO A 166 3.28 -1.26 4.15
N ILE A 167 1.95 -1.30 4.27
CA ILE A 167 1.20 -0.22 4.92
C ILE A 167 1.39 -0.39 6.44
N VAL A 168 2.33 0.36 6.98
CA VAL A 168 2.67 0.33 8.41
C VAL A 168 1.76 1.29 9.16
N LYS A 169 1.06 0.82 10.18
CA LYS A 169 0.21 1.65 11.03
C LYS A 169 1.08 2.29 12.12
N TYR A 170 0.64 3.45 12.63
CA TYR A 170 1.38 4.13 13.69
C TYR A 170 1.60 3.24 14.93
N ARG A 171 0.60 2.47 15.32
CA ARG A 171 0.69 1.54 16.46
C ARG A 171 1.75 0.44 16.28
N ASP A 172 2.08 0.07 15.03
CA ASP A 172 3.05 -0.98 14.74
C ASP A 172 4.48 -0.52 15.03
N VAL A 173 4.74 0.81 14.97
CA VAL A 173 6.08 1.41 15.11
C VAL A 173 6.19 2.46 16.22
N SER A 174 5.10 2.86 16.84
CA SER A 174 5.07 3.94 17.84
C SER A 174 6.02 3.70 19.00
N ALA A 175 6.11 2.48 19.51
CA ALA A 175 7.03 2.14 20.57
C ALA A 175 8.49 2.34 20.14
N GLN A 176 8.84 1.97 18.91
CA GLN A 176 10.20 2.09 18.38
C GLN A 176 10.57 3.54 18.03
N LEU A 177 9.59 4.37 17.65
CA LEU A 177 9.83 5.81 17.43
C LEU A 177 10.34 6.53 18.69
N HIS A 178 9.90 6.08 19.87
CA HIS A 178 10.28 6.69 21.16
C HIS A 178 11.48 6.02 21.84
N VAL A 179 12.03 4.94 21.27
CA VAL A 179 13.28 4.34 21.75
C VAL A 179 14.44 5.06 21.09
N TYR A 180 15.05 6.03 21.78
CA TYR A 180 16.16 6.80 21.24
C TYR A 180 17.50 6.09 21.43
N GLU A 181 17.69 5.39 22.54
CA GLU A 181 18.89 4.59 22.84
C GLU A 181 18.66 3.11 22.50
N HIS A 182 19.70 2.48 21.96
CA HIS A 182 19.66 1.05 21.61
C HIS A 182 18.48 0.62 20.69
N ARG A 183 18.04 1.52 19.81
CA ARG A 183 16.94 1.25 18.87
C ARG A 183 17.21 0.07 17.93
N TYR A 184 18.47 -0.21 17.65
CA TYR A 184 18.91 -1.29 16.75
C TYR A 184 20.07 -2.06 17.37
N SER A 185 20.20 -3.32 16.99
CA SER A 185 21.32 -4.19 17.32
C SER A 185 22.07 -4.62 16.06
N LEU A 186 23.32 -5.08 16.21
CA LEU A 186 24.09 -5.61 15.07
C LEU A 186 23.34 -6.78 14.40
N ARG A 187 22.68 -7.61 15.17
CA ARG A 187 21.85 -8.71 14.66
C ARG A 187 20.68 -8.22 13.80
N GLN A 188 19.98 -7.15 14.24
CA GLN A 188 18.89 -6.57 13.43
C GLN A 188 19.40 -5.95 12.15
N ILE A 189 20.60 -5.34 12.16
CA ILE A 189 21.24 -4.82 10.96
C ILE A 189 21.58 -5.95 9.99
N GLU A 190 22.17 -7.05 10.46
CA GLU A 190 22.49 -8.24 9.66
C GLU A 190 21.24 -8.87 9.05
N GLU A 191 20.19 -9.10 9.86
CA GLU A 191 18.90 -9.60 9.39
C GLU A 191 18.28 -8.65 8.35
N GLY A 192 18.36 -7.34 8.58
CA GLY A 192 17.87 -6.31 7.67
C GLY A 192 18.62 -6.30 6.33
N MET A 193 19.96 -6.38 6.36
CA MET A 193 20.77 -6.48 5.15
C MET A 193 20.48 -7.75 4.36
N THR A 194 20.31 -8.87 5.05
CA THR A 194 19.96 -10.15 4.45
C THR A 194 18.60 -10.06 3.74
N LEU A 195 17.56 -9.55 4.40
CA LEU A 195 16.24 -9.35 3.81
C LEU A 195 16.28 -8.39 2.61
N PHE A 196 17.03 -7.29 2.74
CA PHE A 196 17.20 -6.33 1.66
C PHE A 196 17.84 -6.98 0.43
N THR A 197 18.90 -7.75 0.63
CA THR A 197 19.64 -8.44 -0.45
C THR A 197 18.75 -9.48 -1.14
N PHE A 198 18.00 -10.30 -0.38
CA PHE A 198 17.05 -11.24 -0.98
C PHE A 198 15.91 -10.53 -1.72
N GLY A 199 15.41 -9.41 -1.18
CA GLY A 199 14.40 -8.59 -1.87
C GLY A 199 14.93 -8.02 -3.18
N LEU A 200 16.15 -7.50 -3.19
CA LEU A 200 16.83 -6.99 -4.38
C LEU A 200 17.07 -8.11 -5.42
N ALA A 201 17.51 -9.29 -4.97
CA ALA A 201 17.68 -10.45 -5.85
C ALA A 201 16.35 -10.87 -6.50
N LYS A 202 15.25 -10.92 -5.74
CA LYS A 202 13.91 -11.18 -6.31
C LYS A 202 13.52 -10.16 -7.39
N LYS A 203 13.79 -8.87 -7.15
CA LYS A 203 13.50 -7.81 -8.12
C LYS A 203 14.35 -7.95 -9.36
N VAL A 204 15.68 -7.99 -9.22
CA VAL A 204 16.60 -7.87 -10.35
C VAL A 204 16.75 -9.20 -11.11
N LEU A 205 16.86 -10.32 -10.37
CA LEU A 205 17.13 -11.62 -11.01
C LEU A 205 15.87 -12.36 -11.45
N LEU A 206 14.75 -12.17 -10.78
CA LEU A 206 13.52 -12.88 -11.09
C LEU A 206 12.48 -11.97 -11.76
N ALA A 207 12.06 -10.89 -11.10
CA ALA A 207 10.99 -10.04 -11.62
C ALA A 207 11.36 -9.39 -12.96
N ASP A 208 12.55 -8.80 -13.07
CA ASP A 208 12.97 -8.12 -14.29
C ASP A 208 13.18 -9.12 -15.45
N ALA A 209 13.71 -10.32 -15.17
CA ALA A 209 13.88 -11.36 -16.18
C ALA A 209 12.56 -11.89 -16.73
N VAL A 210 11.59 -12.24 -15.84
CA VAL A 210 10.26 -12.69 -16.32
C VAL A 210 9.44 -11.55 -16.88
N GLY A 211 9.68 -10.31 -16.45
CA GLY A 211 9.09 -9.11 -17.04
C GLY A 211 9.56 -8.84 -18.47
N ALA A 212 10.82 -9.08 -18.75
CA ALA A 212 11.35 -9.04 -20.12
C ALA A 212 10.66 -10.08 -21.01
N LEU A 213 10.51 -11.33 -20.51
CA LEU A 213 9.78 -12.38 -21.22
C LEU A 213 8.33 -11.99 -21.52
N TRP A 214 7.61 -11.39 -20.57
CA TRP A 214 6.27 -10.84 -20.80
C TRP A 214 6.27 -9.81 -21.92
N THR A 215 7.20 -8.86 -21.88
CA THR A 215 7.31 -7.79 -22.88
C THR A 215 7.63 -8.34 -24.26
N ASP A 216 8.48 -9.35 -24.35
CA ASP A 216 8.84 -10.00 -25.63
C ASP A 216 7.67 -10.75 -26.25
N ILE A 217 6.82 -11.40 -25.43
CA ILE A 217 5.67 -12.18 -25.92
C ILE A 217 4.49 -11.28 -26.28
N ILE A 218 4.10 -10.36 -25.40
CA ILE A 218 2.88 -9.56 -25.55
C ILE A 218 3.14 -8.25 -26.31
N GLY A 219 4.39 -7.78 -26.26
CA GLY A 219 4.80 -6.50 -26.81
C GLY A 219 4.67 -5.32 -25.84
N ILE A 220 5.27 -4.20 -26.24
CA ILE A 220 5.23 -2.96 -25.47
C ILE A 220 3.89 -2.28 -25.72
N GLN A 221 3.25 -1.81 -24.67
CA GLN A 221 2.06 -0.97 -24.77
C GLN A 221 2.44 0.40 -25.36
N ASN A 222 2.20 0.61 -26.66
CA ASN A 222 2.64 1.79 -27.39
C ASN A 222 1.67 3.00 -27.33
N SER A 223 0.52 2.89 -26.64
CA SER A 223 -0.46 3.97 -26.58
C SER A 223 -1.48 3.79 -25.45
N PRO A 224 -2.15 4.86 -24.98
CA PRO A 224 -3.31 4.77 -24.09
C PRO A 224 -4.45 3.91 -24.62
N SER A 225 -4.52 3.63 -25.91
CA SER A 225 -5.41 2.65 -26.52
C SER A 225 -4.70 1.29 -26.62
N THR A 226 -4.59 0.59 -25.58
CA THR A 226 -4.40 -0.85 -25.28
C THR A 226 -4.24 -1.86 -26.45
N THR A 227 -3.47 -1.56 -27.47
CA THR A 227 -3.17 -2.55 -28.51
C THR A 227 -1.82 -3.21 -28.19
N TYR A 228 -1.85 -4.41 -27.65
CA TYR A 228 -0.65 -5.24 -27.47
C TYR A 228 -0.18 -5.75 -28.84
N VAL A 229 0.90 -5.23 -29.34
CA VAL A 229 1.39 -5.48 -30.71
C VAL A 229 1.74 -6.96 -30.94
N GLY A 230 2.11 -7.69 -29.90
CA GLY A 230 2.50 -9.11 -29.98
C GLY A 230 1.34 -10.10 -30.04
N LEU A 231 0.13 -9.72 -29.58
CA LEU A 231 -1.01 -10.64 -29.47
C LEU A 231 -1.53 -11.19 -30.81
N GLY A 232 -1.43 -10.41 -31.90
CA GLY A 232 -1.94 -10.82 -33.23
C GLY A 232 -1.19 -12.00 -33.85
N ASN A 233 0.06 -12.26 -33.45
CA ASN A 233 0.92 -13.31 -34.02
C ASN A 233 1.30 -14.40 -32.99
N ALA A 234 0.87 -14.28 -31.74
CA ALA A 234 1.22 -15.25 -30.70
C ALA A 234 0.30 -16.47 -30.71
N SER A 235 0.87 -17.67 -30.60
CA SER A 235 0.08 -18.88 -30.36
C SER A 235 -0.59 -18.85 -28.98
N THR A 236 -1.70 -19.58 -28.81
CA THR A 236 -2.39 -19.68 -27.52
C THR A 236 -1.45 -20.12 -26.38
N ALA A 237 -0.55 -21.07 -26.65
CA ALA A 237 0.44 -21.52 -25.67
C ALA A 237 1.40 -20.40 -25.27
N LEU A 238 1.82 -19.58 -26.22
CA LEU A 238 2.73 -18.44 -25.96
C LEU A 238 2.02 -17.36 -25.14
N VAL A 239 0.73 -17.09 -25.41
CA VAL A 239 -0.07 -16.15 -24.61
C VAL A 239 -0.19 -16.63 -23.16
N TRP A 240 -0.47 -17.92 -22.93
CA TRP A 240 -0.48 -18.48 -21.57
C TRP A 240 0.87 -18.38 -20.87
N LEU A 241 1.96 -18.63 -21.58
CA LEU A 241 3.31 -18.41 -21.03
C LEU A 241 3.51 -16.95 -20.62
N GLY A 242 3.05 -16.01 -21.43
CA GLY A 242 3.08 -14.58 -21.10
C GLY A 242 2.26 -14.25 -19.83
N VAL A 243 1.05 -14.79 -19.69
CA VAL A 243 0.21 -14.59 -18.49
C VAL A 243 0.91 -15.12 -17.23
N ILE A 244 1.52 -16.31 -17.32
CA ILE A 244 2.28 -16.91 -16.21
C ILE A 244 3.51 -16.02 -15.89
N ALA A 245 4.23 -15.56 -16.89
CA ALA A 245 5.37 -14.66 -16.70
C ALA A 245 4.96 -13.37 -16.01
N TYR A 246 3.86 -12.73 -16.44
CA TYR A 246 3.32 -11.52 -15.81
C TYR A 246 2.91 -11.75 -14.35
N SER A 247 2.23 -12.87 -14.07
CA SER A 247 1.82 -13.22 -12.70
C SER A 247 3.04 -13.40 -11.78
N LEU A 248 4.09 -14.06 -12.26
CA LEU A 248 5.35 -14.22 -11.51
C LEU A 248 6.09 -12.90 -11.37
N GLN A 249 6.16 -12.08 -12.42
CA GLN A 249 6.73 -10.74 -12.38
C GLN A 249 6.08 -9.90 -11.29
N LEU A 250 4.75 -9.82 -11.28
CA LEU A 250 3.98 -9.03 -10.30
C LEU A 250 4.28 -9.48 -8.87
N TYR A 251 4.35 -10.78 -8.64
CA TYR A 251 4.66 -11.34 -7.32
C TYR A 251 6.11 -11.05 -6.90
N PHE A 252 7.08 -11.35 -7.75
CA PHE A 252 8.49 -11.17 -7.38
C PHE A 252 8.86 -9.70 -7.26
N ASP A 253 8.31 -8.84 -8.10
CA ASP A 253 8.54 -7.40 -8.04
C ASP A 253 8.00 -6.82 -6.73
N PHE A 254 6.73 -7.04 -6.44
CA PHE A 254 6.11 -6.45 -5.25
C PHE A 254 6.57 -7.11 -3.95
N SER A 255 6.73 -8.44 -3.90
CA SER A 255 7.29 -9.11 -2.72
C SER A 255 8.76 -8.75 -2.49
N GLY A 256 9.55 -8.60 -3.56
CA GLY A 256 10.93 -8.14 -3.49
C GLY A 256 11.03 -6.72 -2.94
N TYR A 257 10.19 -5.81 -3.45
CA TYR A 257 10.12 -4.45 -2.94
C TYR A 257 9.73 -4.40 -1.46
N SER A 258 8.71 -5.17 -1.05
CA SER A 258 8.29 -5.27 0.35
C SER A 258 9.41 -5.84 1.24
N MET A 259 10.16 -6.84 0.77
CA MET A 259 11.30 -7.38 1.52
C MET A 259 12.43 -6.36 1.67
N MET A 260 12.74 -5.58 0.63
CA MET A 260 13.71 -4.49 0.72
C MET A 260 13.25 -3.45 1.75
N ALA A 261 11.97 -3.07 1.74
CA ALA A 261 11.40 -2.12 2.70
C ALA A 261 11.49 -2.62 4.15
N ILE A 262 11.13 -3.88 4.40
CA ILE A 262 11.22 -4.52 5.73
C ILE A 262 12.69 -4.60 6.17
N GLY A 263 13.59 -4.97 5.27
CA GLY A 263 15.03 -5.02 5.53
C GLY A 263 15.60 -3.67 5.94
N MET A 264 15.24 -2.61 5.22
CA MET A 264 15.64 -1.23 5.58
C MET A 264 15.02 -0.79 6.90
N GLY A 265 13.75 -1.12 7.16
CA GLY A 265 13.13 -0.88 8.46
C GLY A 265 13.93 -1.50 9.59
N LYS A 266 14.30 -2.79 9.47
CA LYS A 266 15.14 -3.49 10.46
C LYS A 266 16.51 -2.83 10.66
N MET A 267 17.19 -2.44 9.59
CA MET A 267 18.46 -1.70 9.71
C MET A 267 18.31 -0.37 10.48
N LEU A 268 17.16 0.28 10.37
CA LEU A 268 16.83 1.51 11.11
C LEU A 268 16.27 1.25 12.52
N GLY A 269 16.05 -0.02 12.89
CA GLY A 269 15.51 -0.42 14.19
C GLY A 269 13.99 -0.45 14.27
N PHE A 270 13.31 -0.60 13.13
CA PHE A 270 11.85 -0.75 13.03
C PHE A 270 11.47 -2.13 12.53
N ASP A 271 10.46 -2.73 13.15
CA ASP A 271 9.89 -4.01 12.73
C ASP A 271 8.61 -3.78 11.91
N PHE A 272 8.75 -3.76 10.59
CA PHE A 272 7.61 -3.63 9.69
C PHE A 272 6.86 -4.95 9.54
N PRO A 273 5.53 -4.91 9.40
CA PRO A 273 4.73 -6.10 9.21
C PRO A 273 5.02 -6.78 7.88
N GLN A 274 4.94 -8.11 7.87
CA GLN A 274 5.06 -8.92 6.66
C GLN A 274 3.92 -8.61 5.69
N ASN A 275 4.22 -8.52 4.39
CA ASN A 275 3.26 -8.17 3.35
C ASN A 275 2.90 -9.34 2.43
N PHE A 276 3.74 -10.38 2.34
CA PHE A 276 3.53 -11.56 1.50
C PHE A 276 3.91 -12.84 2.24
N ASN A 277 3.10 -13.90 2.07
CA ASN A 277 3.36 -15.22 2.63
C ASN A 277 3.00 -16.33 1.63
N TYR A 278 3.83 -16.51 0.60
CA TYR A 278 3.66 -17.55 -0.45
C TYR A 278 2.22 -17.62 -1.00
N PRO A 279 1.69 -16.56 -1.62
CA PRO A 279 0.27 -16.48 -2.01
C PRO A 279 -0.16 -17.55 -3.02
N TYR A 280 0.72 -17.98 -3.92
CA TYR A 280 0.39 -18.95 -4.98
C TYR A 280 0.26 -20.41 -4.50
N ILE A 281 0.54 -20.70 -3.22
CA ILE A 281 0.22 -22.00 -2.64
C ILE A 281 -1.17 -22.03 -1.96
N SER A 282 -1.96 -20.97 -2.11
CA SER A 282 -3.28 -20.86 -1.51
C SER A 282 -4.27 -21.87 -2.10
N ARG A 283 -5.22 -22.29 -1.28
CA ARG A 283 -6.25 -23.27 -1.63
C ARG A 283 -7.63 -22.63 -1.85
N SER A 284 -7.71 -21.30 -1.73
CA SER A 284 -8.91 -20.51 -1.97
C SER A 284 -8.53 -19.04 -2.22
N ILE A 285 -9.40 -18.27 -2.84
CA ILE A 285 -9.22 -16.82 -2.99
C ILE A 285 -9.24 -16.13 -1.61
N THR A 286 -10.07 -16.64 -0.69
CA THR A 286 -10.06 -16.17 0.71
C THR A 286 -8.67 -16.36 1.37
N GLU A 287 -7.99 -17.48 1.13
CA GLU A 287 -6.63 -17.71 1.63
C GLU A 287 -5.60 -16.87 0.87
N PHE A 288 -5.75 -16.72 -0.44
CA PHE A 288 -4.88 -15.91 -1.28
C PHE A 288 -4.76 -14.48 -0.72
N TRP A 289 -5.87 -13.79 -0.45
CA TRP A 289 -5.87 -12.44 0.12
C TRP A 289 -5.32 -12.34 1.55
N ARG A 290 -5.26 -13.45 2.28
CA ARG A 290 -4.57 -13.51 3.58
C ARG A 290 -3.05 -13.65 3.45
N ARG A 291 -2.55 -13.93 2.25
CA ARG A 291 -1.13 -14.15 1.93
C ARG A 291 -0.56 -13.12 0.97
N TRP A 292 -1.42 -12.44 0.20
CA TRP A 292 -1.09 -11.38 -0.73
C TRP A 292 -1.41 -10.02 -0.13
N HIS A 293 -0.44 -9.07 -0.19
CA HIS A 293 -0.60 -7.68 0.29
C HIS A 293 -1.33 -7.61 1.64
N MET A 294 -0.81 -8.38 2.61
CA MET A 294 -1.43 -8.64 3.90
C MET A 294 -1.72 -7.36 4.67
N THR A 295 -0.86 -6.34 4.51
CA THR A 295 -1.01 -5.06 5.21
C THR A 295 -2.17 -4.24 4.67
N LEU A 296 -2.44 -4.27 3.36
CA LEU A 296 -3.63 -3.65 2.76
C LEU A 296 -4.92 -4.35 3.22
N SER A 297 -4.95 -5.68 3.11
CA SER A 297 -6.08 -6.49 3.58
C SER A 297 -6.34 -6.28 5.08
N GLY A 298 -5.27 -6.19 5.88
CA GLY A 298 -5.34 -5.86 7.30
C GLY A 298 -5.90 -4.47 7.56
N TRP A 299 -5.51 -3.47 6.76
CA TRP A 299 -6.03 -2.11 6.86
C TRP A 299 -7.54 -2.06 6.58
N PHE A 300 -7.99 -2.59 5.45
CA PHE A 300 -9.42 -2.64 5.11
C PHE A 300 -10.23 -3.45 6.12
N ARG A 301 -9.67 -4.55 6.65
CA ARG A 301 -10.32 -5.33 7.69
C ARG A 301 -10.58 -4.51 8.96
N GLU A 302 -9.60 -3.75 9.43
CA GLU A 302 -9.67 -3.03 10.70
C GLU A 302 -10.43 -1.72 10.63
N TYR A 303 -10.28 -1.00 9.52
CA TYR A 303 -10.87 0.35 9.39
C TYR A 303 -12.18 0.39 8.59
N VAL A 304 -12.52 -0.69 7.87
CA VAL A 304 -13.75 -0.78 7.08
C VAL A 304 -14.60 -1.97 7.48
N TYR A 305 -14.09 -3.20 7.36
CA TYR A 305 -14.86 -4.42 7.54
C TYR A 305 -15.41 -4.58 8.98
N ILE A 306 -14.55 -4.43 9.98
CA ILE A 306 -14.93 -4.56 11.40
C ILE A 306 -15.93 -3.46 11.82
N PRO A 307 -15.72 -2.17 11.52
CA PRO A 307 -16.70 -1.12 11.81
C PRO A 307 -18.07 -1.33 11.18
N LEU A 308 -18.14 -1.92 9.98
CA LEU A 308 -19.40 -2.28 9.33
C LEU A 308 -20.12 -3.48 9.99
N GLY A 309 -19.53 -4.08 11.01
CA GLY A 309 -20.08 -5.20 11.79
C GLY A 309 -19.39 -6.54 11.56
N GLY A 310 -18.39 -6.59 10.66
CA GLY A 310 -17.60 -7.80 10.39
C GLY A 310 -18.49 -9.00 9.99
N ASN A 311 -18.21 -10.16 10.61
CA ASN A 311 -18.98 -11.40 10.43
C ASN A 311 -20.01 -11.66 11.56
N ARG A 312 -20.16 -10.72 12.52
CA ARG A 312 -21.00 -10.93 13.72
C ARG A 312 -22.50 -10.75 13.50
N LYS A 313 -22.89 -10.09 12.40
CA LYS A 313 -24.29 -9.73 12.11
C LYS A 313 -24.94 -10.64 11.04
N GLY A 314 -24.49 -11.89 10.92
CA GLY A 314 -25.02 -12.89 10.00
C GLY A 314 -24.46 -12.78 8.56
N LEU A 315 -24.78 -13.81 7.75
CA LEU A 315 -24.21 -14.01 6.43
C LEU A 315 -24.52 -12.88 5.44
N LYS A 316 -25.76 -12.37 5.43
CA LYS A 316 -26.17 -11.27 4.52
C LYS A 316 -25.32 -10.01 4.77
N ARG A 317 -25.12 -9.66 6.04
CA ARG A 317 -24.28 -8.51 6.39
C ARG A 317 -22.81 -8.75 6.05
N GLN A 318 -22.32 -9.98 6.23
CA GLN A 318 -20.98 -10.36 5.86
C GLN A 318 -20.73 -10.19 4.35
N ILE A 319 -21.65 -10.65 3.50
CA ILE A 319 -21.57 -10.49 2.04
C ILE A 319 -21.57 -9.00 1.65
N PHE A 320 -22.45 -8.20 2.25
CA PHE A 320 -22.45 -6.75 2.04
C PHE A 320 -21.11 -6.11 2.45
N ASN A 321 -20.55 -6.50 3.59
CA ASN A 321 -19.27 -5.97 4.04
C ASN A 321 -18.12 -6.36 3.08
N LEU A 322 -18.13 -7.59 2.54
CA LEU A 322 -17.19 -8.03 1.51
C LEU A 322 -17.34 -7.19 0.24
N PHE A 323 -18.58 -6.96 -0.21
CA PHE A 323 -18.83 -6.09 -1.36
C PHE A 323 -18.21 -4.70 -1.18
N VAL A 324 -18.44 -4.07 -0.03
CA VAL A 324 -17.87 -2.73 0.26
C VAL A 324 -16.34 -2.76 0.27
N VAL A 325 -15.73 -3.77 0.90
CA VAL A 325 -14.27 -3.88 0.99
C VAL A 325 -13.64 -4.10 -0.39
N GLU A 326 -14.16 -5.03 -1.19
CA GLU A 326 -13.59 -5.34 -2.50
C GLU A 326 -13.80 -4.19 -3.50
N LEU A 327 -14.97 -3.53 -3.46
CA LEU A 327 -15.22 -2.33 -4.25
C LEU A 327 -14.23 -1.21 -3.90
N LEU A 328 -14.04 -0.92 -2.60
CA LEU A 328 -13.07 0.09 -2.15
C LEU A 328 -11.63 -0.31 -2.47
N THR A 329 -11.30 -1.59 -2.41
CA THR A 329 -9.98 -2.11 -2.80
C THR A 329 -9.74 -1.89 -4.29
N GLY A 330 -10.73 -2.20 -5.15
CA GLY A 330 -10.66 -1.90 -6.58
C GLY A 330 -10.47 -0.40 -6.85
N ILE A 331 -11.30 0.45 -6.26
CA ILE A 331 -11.17 1.91 -6.36
C ILE A 331 -9.78 2.36 -5.89
N TRP A 332 -9.27 1.82 -4.78
CA TRP A 332 -7.95 2.19 -4.25
C TRP A 332 -6.81 1.85 -5.23
N HIS A 333 -6.91 0.75 -5.96
CA HIS A 333 -5.87 0.35 -6.93
C HIS A 333 -5.73 1.34 -8.08
N GLY A 334 -6.84 1.86 -8.63
CA GLY A 334 -6.74 2.81 -9.72
C GLY A 334 -8.03 3.57 -10.01
N ALA A 335 -7.89 4.72 -10.65
CA ALA A 335 -8.99 5.55 -11.12
C ALA A 335 -9.35 5.13 -12.56
N ASP A 336 -9.85 3.92 -12.73
CA ASP A 336 -10.27 3.34 -14.00
C ASP A 336 -11.34 2.28 -13.77
N TRP A 337 -12.23 2.08 -14.73
CA TRP A 337 -13.29 1.07 -14.69
C TRP A 337 -12.75 -0.35 -14.57
N ASN A 338 -11.59 -0.63 -15.15
CA ASN A 338 -10.92 -1.93 -15.06
C ASN A 338 -10.68 -2.34 -13.60
N PHE A 339 -10.23 -1.40 -12.75
CA PHE A 339 -10.00 -1.69 -11.32
C PHE A 339 -11.30 -1.89 -10.55
N ILE A 340 -12.36 -1.17 -10.91
CA ILE A 340 -13.69 -1.37 -10.31
C ILE A 340 -14.22 -2.76 -10.67
N CYS A 341 -14.16 -3.13 -11.95
CA CYS A 341 -14.54 -4.46 -12.42
C CYS A 341 -13.71 -5.57 -11.75
N TRP A 342 -12.40 -5.34 -11.59
CA TRP A 342 -11.50 -6.24 -10.89
C TRP A 342 -11.91 -6.45 -9.42
N GLY A 343 -12.24 -5.38 -8.69
CA GLY A 343 -12.75 -5.49 -7.32
C GLY A 343 -14.08 -6.24 -7.25
N LEU A 344 -15.02 -5.97 -8.18
CA LEU A 344 -16.28 -6.68 -8.26
C LEU A 344 -16.10 -8.17 -8.61
N TYR A 345 -15.15 -8.51 -9.47
CA TYR A 345 -14.80 -9.89 -9.79
C TYR A 345 -14.36 -10.65 -8.53
N TYR A 346 -13.43 -10.12 -7.76
CA TYR A 346 -13.00 -10.75 -6.52
C TYR A 346 -14.09 -10.79 -5.44
N PHE A 347 -14.95 -9.77 -5.37
CA PHE A 347 -16.14 -9.83 -4.53
C PHE A 347 -17.02 -11.04 -4.88
N ILE A 348 -17.31 -11.29 -6.17
CA ILE A 348 -18.12 -12.43 -6.60
C ILE A 348 -17.48 -13.73 -6.17
N LEU A 349 -16.18 -13.90 -6.41
CA LEU A 349 -15.45 -15.12 -6.02
C LEU A 349 -15.50 -15.36 -4.52
N LEU A 350 -15.22 -14.33 -3.71
CA LEU A 350 -15.27 -14.43 -2.26
C LEU A 350 -16.68 -14.70 -1.73
N ALA A 351 -17.71 -14.11 -2.35
CA ALA A 351 -19.10 -14.37 -2.00
C ALA A 351 -19.49 -15.84 -2.30
N VAL A 352 -19.12 -16.35 -3.47
CA VAL A 352 -19.33 -17.77 -3.87
C VAL A 352 -18.60 -18.72 -2.91
N GLU A 353 -17.34 -18.42 -2.56
CA GLU A 353 -16.62 -19.20 -1.56
C GLU A 353 -17.35 -19.22 -0.23
N LYS A 354 -17.77 -18.06 0.28
CA LYS A 354 -18.46 -17.95 1.57
C LYS A 354 -19.83 -18.63 1.58
N LEU A 355 -20.57 -18.57 0.50
CA LEU A 355 -21.91 -19.14 0.41
C LEU A 355 -21.90 -20.67 0.39
N PHE A 356 -21.01 -21.28 -0.38
CA PHE A 356 -21.01 -22.75 -0.54
C PHE A 356 -19.66 -23.39 -0.88
N LEU A 357 -18.77 -22.72 -1.62
CA LEU A 357 -17.60 -23.39 -2.22
C LEU A 357 -16.49 -23.68 -1.21
N LEU A 358 -16.30 -22.83 -0.19
CA LEU A 358 -15.17 -22.93 0.74
C LEU A 358 -15.11 -24.29 1.44
N LYS A 359 -16.25 -24.86 1.86
CA LYS A 359 -16.33 -26.17 2.48
C LYS A 359 -15.84 -27.33 1.61
N TYR A 360 -15.92 -27.19 0.28
CA TYR A 360 -15.42 -28.19 -0.66
C TYR A 360 -13.91 -27.98 -0.93
N LEU A 361 -13.48 -26.72 -1.03
CA LEU A 361 -12.07 -26.36 -1.18
C LEU A 361 -11.23 -26.88 0.00
N GLU A 362 -11.74 -26.74 1.22
CA GLU A 362 -11.04 -27.24 2.42
C GLU A 362 -10.82 -28.75 2.43
N LYS A 363 -11.72 -29.53 1.83
CA LYS A 363 -11.64 -31.00 1.75
C LYS A 363 -10.75 -31.49 0.60
N GLY A 364 -10.54 -30.71 -0.44
CA GLY A 364 -9.74 -31.08 -1.62
C GLY A 364 -8.23 -31.09 -1.30
N LYS A 365 -7.44 -31.87 -2.04
CA LYS A 365 -5.98 -31.88 -1.91
C LYS A 365 -5.30 -31.09 -3.04
N VAL A 366 -5.61 -31.37 -4.28
CA VAL A 366 -4.95 -30.81 -5.47
C VAL A 366 -5.80 -29.75 -6.15
N TRP A 367 -7.07 -30.07 -6.44
CA TRP A 367 -7.95 -29.18 -7.19
C TRP A 367 -8.15 -27.76 -6.59
N PRO A 368 -8.10 -27.55 -5.25
CA PRO A 368 -8.17 -26.19 -4.70
C PRO A 368 -7.01 -25.30 -5.14
N HIS A 369 -5.80 -25.86 -5.27
CA HIS A 369 -4.64 -25.12 -5.76
C HIS A 369 -4.81 -24.76 -7.24
N VAL A 370 -5.32 -25.70 -8.05
CA VAL A 370 -5.62 -25.44 -9.46
C VAL A 370 -6.68 -24.34 -9.60
N TYR A 371 -7.76 -24.42 -8.81
CA TYR A 371 -8.79 -23.38 -8.75
C TYR A 371 -8.18 -21.99 -8.45
N THR A 372 -7.35 -21.89 -7.41
CA THR A 372 -6.76 -20.60 -6.98
C THR A 372 -5.75 -20.07 -8.00
N LEU A 373 -4.98 -20.94 -8.65
CA LEU A 373 -3.98 -20.52 -9.65
C LEU A 373 -4.61 -20.11 -10.98
N PHE A 374 -5.78 -20.64 -11.30
CA PHE A 374 -6.45 -20.33 -12.56
C PHE A 374 -7.27 -19.04 -12.50
N LEU A 375 -7.75 -18.62 -11.31
CA LEU A 375 -8.54 -17.41 -11.08
C LEU A 375 -7.69 -16.21 -10.63
#